data_a6defb0102c7166328af574ce60d2b03
#
_entry.id   a6defb0102c7166328af574ce60d2b03
#
_cell.length_a   1.000
_cell.length_b   1.000
_cell.length_c   1.000
_cell.angle_alpha   90.00
_cell.angle_beta   90.00
_cell.angle_gamma   90.00
#
_symmetry.space_group_name_H-M   'P 1'
#
loop_
_entity.id
_entity.type
_entity.pdbx_description
1 polymer ?
#
loop_
_entity_poly.entity_id
_entity_poly.type
_entity_poly.pdbx_seq_one_letter_code
_entity_poly.pdbx_strand_id
1 'polypeptide(L)'
;MISRTILFALAAFACTTTADDLSGLHDFDLRVGEWQVHHRLLKERLAGSDEWQEFDGTQIVWPLMDGLANADDNIFNKPDGAYRGVSLRAYDPKTGLWAIWWLDGRNPLNALEPPVKGRFENGIGLFYADDTLRGKPIRVRFTWSNMTRTSAHWEQAFSADGGKTWETNWVSDFQRAGTKHARSSAHDFDFLIGNWQVHHRQLKARLAGSTEWIEFDGRQSTRPTLDGAGNVSENWFEVPGRAYRGVSVRSYDPQSRQWAIWWLDGRDPARPLDPPLKGRFENAGTFYADDTFNGRPIRVRFIWSRITPTSAHWEQAYSPDGGKTWETNWVSDFKRES
;
A
#
# COMPACT_ATOMS: atom_id res chain seq x y z
N MET A 1 -6.53 37.86 62.06
CA MET A 1 -6.32 37.93 60.59
C MET A 1 -5.30 36.85 60.23
N ILE A 2 -5.78 35.74 59.74
CA ILE A 2 -4.94 34.58 59.34
C ILE A 2 -5.00 34.48 57.83
N SER A 3 -3.88 34.84 57.17
CA SER A 3 -3.72 34.76 55.73
C SER A 3 -3.43 33.30 55.33
N ARG A 4 -4.30 32.69 54.52
CA ARG A 4 -4.09 31.35 53.92
C ARG A 4 -3.47 31.56 52.54
N THR A 5 -2.20 31.22 52.38
CA THR A 5 -1.52 31.11 51.08
C THR A 5 -1.91 29.78 50.43
N ILE A 6 -2.58 29.83 49.28
CA ILE A 6 -2.90 28.68 48.45
C ILE A 6 -1.72 28.45 47.50
N LEU A 7 -1.04 27.31 47.67
CA LEU A 7 0.01 26.84 46.74
C LEU A 7 -0.66 26.12 45.56
N PHE A 8 -0.55 26.69 44.37
CA PHE A 8 -0.90 25.98 43.14
C PHE A 8 0.27 25.09 42.74
N ALA A 9 0.07 23.76 42.82
CA ALA A 9 1.00 22.78 42.24
C ALA A 9 0.73 22.71 40.72
N LEU A 10 1.66 23.19 39.90
CA LEU A 10 1.68 22.89 38.47
C LEU A 10 2.11 21.43 38.28
N ALA A 11 1.18 20.58 37.88
CA ALA A 11 1.51 19.24 37.36
C ALA A 11 2.07 19.42 35.94
N ALA A 12 3.38 19.30 35.78
CA ALA A 12 4.00 19.16 34.46
C ALA A 12 3.66 17.77 33.91
N PHE A 13 2.78 17.73 32.93
CA PHE A 13 2.62 16.53 32.08
C PHE A 13 3.90 16.38 31.23
N ALA A 14 4.79 15.49 31.63
CA ALA A 14 5.87 15.03 30.77
C ALA A 14 5.25 14.24 29.62
N CYS A 15 5.21 14.85 28.42
CA CYS A 15 4.95 14.15 27.19
C CYS A 15 6.16 13.25 26.93
N THR A 16 6.08 11.99 27.31
CA THR A 16 7.08 10.98 26.93
C THR A 16 6.89 10.69 25.44
N THR A 17 7.67 11.33 24.59
CA THR A 17 7.86 10.86 23.22
C THR A 17 8.54 9.50 23.30
N THR A 18 7.84 8.42 23.01
CA THR A 18 8.47 7.13 22.80
C THR A 18 9.40 7.26 21.61
N ALA A 19 10.67 6.91 21.78
CA ALA A 19 11.62 6.85 20.66
C ALA A 19 11.11 5.84 19.63
N ASP A 20 11.30 6.16 18.33
CA ASP A 20 10.94 5.24 17.25
C ASP A 20 11.71 3.92 17.37
N ASP A 21 11.00 2.80 17.27
CA ASP A 21 11.62 1.48 17.24
C ASP A 21 12.00 1.15 15.78
N LEU A 22 13.29 1.15 15.49
CA LEU A 22 13.84 0.84 14.17
C LEU A 22 14.44 -0.57 14.09
N SER A 23 14.32 -1.38 15.13
CA SER A 23 14.97 -2.69 15.23
C SER A 23 14.53 -3.66 14.12
N GLY A 24 13.27 -3.59 13.69
CA GLY A 24 12.70 -4.43 12.64
C GLY A 24 12.73 -3.84 11.24
N LEU A 25 13.26 -2.62 11.06
CA LEU A 25 13.22 -1.90 9.78
C LEU A 25 13.81 -2.70 8.60
N HIS A 26 14.86 -3.48 8.85
CA HIS A 26 15.61 -4.22 7.83
C HIS A 26 15.19 -5.70 7.69
N ASP A 27 14.14 -6.13 8.38
CA ASP A 27 13.73 -7.55 8.40
C ASP A 27 13.40 -8.10 7.00
N PHE A 28 12.86 -7.28 6.12
CA PHE A 28 12.53 -7.68 4.75
C PHE A 28 13.62 -7.35 3.69
N ASP A 29 14.76 -6.79 4.05
CA ASP A 29 15.82 -6.42 3.09
C ASP A 29 16.33 -7.61 2.28
N LEU A 30 16.43 -8.79 2.90
CA LEU A 30 16.84 -10.03 2.22
C LEU A 30 15.87 -10.43 1.11
N ARG A 31 14.64 -9.91 1.11
CA ARG A 31 13.63 -10.21 0.09
C ARG A 31 13.78 -9.35 -1.16
N VAL A 32 14.48 -8.22 -1.10
CA VAL A 32 14.65 -7.31 -2.25
C VAL A 32 15.34 -8.04 -3.40
N GLY A 33 14.75 -8.00 -4.60
CA GLY A 33 15.26 -8.61 -5.84
C GLY A 33 14.28 -9.64 -6.43
N GLU A 34 14.78 -10.50 -7.33
CA GLU A 34 13.98 -11.43 -8.13
C GLU A 34 14.04 -12.85 -7.57
N TRP A 35 12.90 -13.55 -7.61
CA TRP A 35 12.72 -14.85 -7.02
C TRP A 35 11.94 -15.80 -7.94
N GLN A 36 12.40 -17.04 -8.03
CA GLN A 36 11.58 -18.19 -8.45
C GLN A 36 10.87 -18.72 -7.21
N VAL A 37 9.60 -19.07 -7.33
CA VAL A 37 8.77 -19.46 -6.19
C VAL A 37 8.05 -20.75 -6.51
N HIS A 38 8.18 -21.74 -5.64
CA HIS A 38 7.36 -22.95 -5.68
C HIS A 38 6.24 -22.83 -4.65
N HIS A 39 5.00 -23.01 -5.08
CA HIS A 39 3.81 -22.87 -4.25
C HIS A 39 3.11 -24.20 -4.06
N ARG A 40 2.61 -24.42 -2.82
CA ARG A 40 1.65 -25.49 -2.50
C ARG A 40 0.43 -24.84 -1.84
N LEU A 41 -0.73 -25.01 -2.42
CA LEU A 41 -1.99 -24.44 -2.00
C LEU A 41 -3.00 -25.55 -1.70
N LEU A 42 -3.54 -25.59 -0.48
CA LEU A 42 -4.57 -26.54 -0.10
C LEU A 42 -5.85 -26.26 -0.89
N LYS A 43 -6.40 -27.29 -1.58
CA LYS A 43 -7.58 -27.12 -2.44
C LYS A 43 -8.80 -26.67 -1.67
N GLU A 44 -9.03 -27.26 -0.50
CA GLU A 44 -10.15 -26.94 0.38
C GLU A 44 -9.63 -26.56 1.76
N ARG A 45 -9.89 -25.32 2.18
CA ARG A 45 -9.40 -24.74 3.44
C ARG A 45 -10.43 -24.90 4.56
N LEU A 46 -9.99 -25.29 5.76
CA LEU A 46 -10.83 -25.57 6.93
C LEU A 46 -11.97 -26.56 6.63
N ALA A 47 -11.69 -27.55 5.81
CA ALA A 47 -12.61 -28.60 5.37
C ALA A 47 -12.08 -30.03 5.66
N GLY A 48 -10.94 -30.15 6.35
CA GLY A 48 -10.29 -31.42 6.64
C GLY A 48 -9.67 -32.06 5.38
N SER A 49 -9.39 -31.27 4.33
CA SER A 49 -8.71 -31.73 3.12
C SER A 49 -7.20 -31.81 3.33
N ASP A 50 -6.57 -32.79 2.74
CA ASP A 50 -5.13 -32.96 2.61
C ASP A 50 -4.65 -32.86 1.15
N GLU A 51 -5.55 -32.46 0.21
CA GLU A 51 -5.23 -32.33 -1.20
C GLU A 51 -4.58 -30.96 -1.50
N TRP A 52 -3.33 -31.00 -1.97
CA TRP A 52 -2.57 -29.83 -2.35
C TRP A 52 -2.52 -29.67 -3.88
N GLN A 53 -2.60 -28.43 -4.34
CA GLN A 53 -2.27 -28.01 -5.69
C GLN A 53 -0.88 -27.39 -5.67
N GLU A 54 0.03 -27.89 -6.49
CA GLU A 54 1.38 -27.35 -6.63
C GLU A 54 1.51 -26.57 -7.93
N PHE A 55 2.25 -25.46 -7.91
CA PHE A 55 2.52 -24.65 -9.08
C PHE A 55 3.71 -23.74 -8.81
N ASP A 56 4.37 -23.29 -9.89
CA ASP A 56 5.48 -22.35 -9.82
C ASP A 56 5.01 -20.92 -10.08
N GLY A 57 5.84 -19.98 -9.66
CA GLY A 57 5.62 -18.56 -9.85
C GLY A 57 6.93 -17.78 -9.84
N THR A 58 6.81 -16.49 -10.03
CA THR A 58 7.94 -15.56 -9.88
C THR A 58 7.52 -14.37 -9.03
N GLN A 59 8.49 -13.77 -8.35
CA GLN A 59 8.27 -12.56 -7.56
C GLN A 59 9.43 -11.59 -7.79
N ILE A 60 9.10 -10.31 -7.93
CA ILE A 60 10.07 -9.22 -7.89
C ILE A 60 9.74 -8.34 -6.70
N VAL A 61 10.71 -8.07 -5.84
CA VAL A 61 10.57 -7.22 -4.64
C VAL A 61 11.47 -6.01 -4.77
N TRP A 62 10.96 -4.81 -4.47
CA TRP A 62 11.75 -3.58 -4.41
C TRP A 62 11.42 -2.75 -3.18
N PRO A 63 12.43 -2.03 -2.62
CA PRO A 63 12.21 -1.15 -1.47
C PRO A 63 11.46 0.11 -1.88
N LEU A 64 10.73 0.68 -0.92
CA LEU A 64 10.01 1.95 -0.99
C LEU A 64 10.28 2.73 0.29
N MET A 65 10.10 4.07 0.25
CA MET A 65 10.14 4.93 1.43
C MET A 65 11.45 4.78 2.25
N ASP A 66 12.62 4.71 1.58
CA ASP A 66 13.95 4.47 2.19
C ASP A 66 14.03 3.23 3.08
N GLY A 67 13.34 2.15 2.71
CA GLY A 67 13.29 0.90 3.46
C GLY A 67 12.15 0.81 4.46
N LEU A 68 11.43 1.90 4.75
CA LEU A 68 10.21 1.85 5.58
C LEU A 68 9.08 1.05 4.95
N ALA A 69 9.15 0.77 3.64
CA ALA A 69 8.18 -0.04 2.93
C ALA A 69 8.85 -0.84 1.81
N ASN A 70 8.16 -1.83 1.30
CA ASN A 70 8.48 -2.50 0.05
C ASN A 70 7.20 -2.96 -0.65
N ALA A 71 7.31 -3.18 -1.96
CA ALA A 71 6.26 -3.83 -2.73
C ALA A 71 6.84 -5.04 -3.46
N ASP A 72 5.98 -5.99 -3.76
CA ASP A 72 6.31 -7.08 -4.68
C ASP A 72 5.25 -7.27 -5.75
N ASP A 73 5.68 -7.76 -6.90
CA ASP A 73 4.83 -8.21 -7.99
C ASP A 73 5.01 -9.71 -8.15
N ASN A 74 3.91 -10.45 -8.02
CA ASN A 74 3.89 -11.91 -8.06
C ASN A 74 3.18 -12.39 -9.32
N ILE A 75 3.77 -13.40 -9.97
CA ILE A 75 3.12 -14.21 -11.01
C ILE A 75 2.90 -15.59 -10.44
N PHE A 76 1.66 -16.08 -10.51
CA PHE A 76 1.25 -17.42 -10.08
C PHE A 76 0.83 -18.21 -11.31
N ASN A 77 1.61 -19.23 -11.70
CA ASN A 77 1.35 -20.07 -12.87
C ASN A 77 0.51 -21.28 -12.47
N LYS A 78 -0.73 -21.06 -12.03
CA LYS A 78 -1.64 -22.14 -11.62
C LYS A 78 -2.11 -22.96 -12.84
N PRO A 79 -2.38 -24.27 -12.67
CA PRO A 79 -2.88 -25.11 -13.75
C PRO A 79 -4.23 -24.66 -14.33
N ASP A 80 -5.06 -23.99 -13.53
CA ASP A 80 -6.38 -23.45 -13.91
C ASP A 80 -6.35 -22.03 -14.45
N GLY A 81 -5.16 -21.45 -14.62
CA GLY A 81 -4.94 -20.13 -15.18
C GLY A 81 -3.94 -19.31 -14.36
N ALA A 82 -3.02 -18.66 -15.05
CA ALA A 82 -2.07 -17.75 -14.41
C ALA A 82 -2.77 -16.47 -13.95
N TYR A 83 -2.32 -15.92 -12.81
CA TYR A 83 -2.76 -14.62 -12.33
C TYR A 83 -1.61 -13.87 -11.65
N ARG A 84 -1.82 -12.60 -11.37
CA ARG A 84 -0.85 -11.75 -10.69
C ARG A 84 -1.44 -11.14 -9.42
N GLY A 85 -0.56 -10.74 -8.52
CA GLY A 85 -0.93 -10.01 -7.32
C GLY A 85 0.25 -9.23 -6.75
N VAL A 86 -0.05 -8.23 -5.97
CA VAL A 86 0.94 -7.33 -5.36
C VAL A 86 0.80 -7.38 -3.85
N SER A 87 1.90 -7.61 -3.13
CA SER A 87 1.94 -7.29 -1.70
C SER A 87 2.55 -5.91 -1.52
N LEU A 88 1.96 -5.13 -0.65
CA LEU A 88 2.53 -3.89 -0.13
C LEU A 88 2.85 -4.10 1.35
N ARG A 89 4.08 -3.80 1.78
CA ARG A 89 4.49 -3.90 3.18
C ARG A 89 4.99 -2.56 3.67
N ALA A 90 4.61 -2.17 4.87
CA ALA A 90 5.10 -0.96 5.52
C ALA A 90 5.43 -1.20 6.98
N TYR A 91 6.54 -0.61 7.42
CA TYR A 91 7.00 -0.64 8.81
C TYR A 91 6.52 0.60 9.55
N ASP A 92 5.95 0.40 10.73
CA ASP A 92 5.58 1.48 11.63
C ASP A 92 6.60 1.59 12.78
N PRO A 93 7.49 2.58 12.77
CA PRO A 93 8.49 2.75 13.81
C PRO A 93 7.91 3.06 15.19
N LYS A 94 6.67 3.52 15.29
CA LYS A 94 6.02 3.79 16.57
C LYS A 94 5.61 2.52 17.31
N THR A 95 5.26 1.47 16.55
CA THR A 95 4.81 0.19 17.13
C THR A 95 5.82 -0.93 16.95
N GLY A 96 6.84 -0.75 16.11
CA GLY A 96 7.79 -1.79 15.73
C GLY A 96 7.15 -2.93 14.94
N LEU A 97 6.06 -2.65 14.22
CA LEU A 97 5.30 -3.64 13.46
C LEU A 97 5.37 -3.38 11.96
N TRP A 98 5.41 -4.45 11.19
CA TRP A 98 5.10 -4.45 9.77
C TRP A 98 3.60 -4.68 9.56
N ALA A 99 3.03 -4.00 8.56
CA ALA A 99 1.70 -4.24 8.02
C ALA A 99 1.83 -4.71 6.58
N ILE A 100 1.07 -5.76 6.17
CA ILE A 100 1.13 -6.38 4.85
C ILE A 100 -0.27 -6.39 4.25
N TRP A 101 -0.45 -5.73 3.09
CA TRP A 101 -1.66 -5.74 2.29
C TRP A 101 -1.47 -6.59 1.04
N TRP A 102 -2.58 -7.11 0.53
CA TRP A 102 -2.63 -7.88 -0.70
C TRP A 102 -3.59 -7.26 -1.70
N LEU A 103 -3.10 -7.01 -2.92
CA LEU A 103 -3.90 -6.63 -4.09
C LEU A 103 -3.99 -7.84 -5.03
N ASP A 104 -5.19 -8.37 -5.21
CA ASP A 104 -5.46 -9.50 -6.10
C ASP A 104 -5.76 -8.99 -7.51
N GLY A 105 -4.89 -9.31 -8.48
CA GLY A 105 -5.07 -8.90 -9.87
C GLY A 105 -6.28 -9.53 -10.57
N ARG A 106 -6.90 -10.55 -9.98
CA ARG A 106 -8.18 -11.12 -10.47
C ARG A 106 -9.38 -10.27 -10.09
N ASN A 107 -9.22 -9.44 -9.04
CA ASN A 107 -10.26 -8.56 -8.52
C ASN A 107 -9.69 -7.16 -8.26
N PRO A 108 -9.20 -6.48 -9.31
CA PRO A 108 -8.33 -5.30 -9.17
C PRO A 108 -9.03 -4.04 -8.62
N LEU A 109 -10.35 -4.06 -8.49
CA LEU A 109 -11.14 -2.95 -7.98
C LEU A 109 -11.73 -3.21 -6.58
N ASN A 110 -11.45 -4.38 -5.98
CA ASN A 110 -11.90 -4.64 -4.62
C ASN A 110 -11.18 -3.73 -3.64
N ALA A 111 -11.84 -3.40 -2.53
CA ALA A 111 -11.18 -2.78 -1.40
C ALA A 111 -10.07 -3.72 -0.90
N LEU A 112 -8.93 -3.15 -0.48
CA LEU A 112 -7.89 -3.95 0.16
C LEU A 112 -8.36 -4.35 1.56
N GLU A 113 -8.25 -5.64 1.86
CA GLU A 113 -8.53 -6.17 3.19
C GLU A 113 -7.60 -5.51 4.24
N PRO A 114 -8.03 -5.45 5.51
CA PRO A 114 -7.15 -5.00 6.58
C PRO A 114 -5.83 -5.78 6.56
N PRO A 115 -4.69 -5.10 6.81
CA PRO A 115 -3.39 -5.76 6.70
C PRO A 115 -3.19 -6.82 7.78
N VAL A 116 -2.47 -7.89 7.45
CA VAL A 116 -1.87 -8.72 8.47
C VAL A 116 -0.72 -7.94 9.12
N LYS A 117 -0.66 -7.92 10.47
CA LYS A 117 0.33 -7.16 11.23
C LYS A 117 1.18 -8.06 12.11
N GLY A 118 2.47 -7.74 12.22
CA GLY A 118 3.38 -8.50 13.06
C GLY A 118 4.82 -8.04 12.95
N ARG A 119 5.72 -8.85 13.45
CA ARG A 119 7.17 -8.58 13.49
C ARG A 119 7.98 -9.85 13.35
N PHE A 120 9.27 -9.68 13.18
CA PHE A 120 10.24 -10.78 13.26
C PHE A 120 10.79 -10.89 14.67
N GLU A 121 10.89 -12.14 15.17
CA GLU A 121 11.57 -12.48 16.41
C GLU A 121 12.42 -13.72 16.15
N ASN A 122 13.71 -13.67 16.48
CA ASN A 122 14.68 -14.76 16.28
C ASN A 122 14.69 -15.32 14.83
N GLY A 123 14.54 -14.45 13.83
CA GLY A 123 14.56 -14.84 12.41
C GLY A 123 13.26 -15.43 11.88
N ILE A 124 12.19 -15.47 12.70
CA ILE A 124 10.85 -15.89 12.31
C ILE A 124 9.91 -14.68 12.35
N GLY A 125 9.27 -14.38 11.23
CA GLY A 125 8.24 -13.33 11.12
C GLY A 125 6.87 -13.93 11.32
N LEU A 126 6.10 -13.43 12.30
CA LEU A 126 4.73 -13.84 12.57
C LEU A 126 3.78 -12.64 12.42
N PHE A 127 2.79 -12.78 11.55
CA PHE A 127 1.84 -11.73 11.23
C PHE A 127 0.41 -12.26 11.31
N TYR A 128 -0.50 -11.46 11.88
CA TYR A 128 -1.87 -11.89 12.16
C TYR A 128 -2.90 -10.87 11.65
N ALA A 129 -4.06 -11.39 11.26
CA ALA A 129 -5.28 -10.62 11.03
C ALA A 129 -6.49 -11.45 11.43
N ASP A 130 -7.60 -10.78 11.73
CA ASP A 130 -8.92 -11.39 11.74
C ASP A 130 -9.56 -11.20 10.36
N ASP A 131 -10.25 -12.24 9.86
CA ASP A 131 -10.83 -12.28 8.51
C ASP A 131 -12.09 -13.15 8.52
N THR A 132 -12.70 -13.37 7.36
CA THR A 132 -13.85 -14.27 7.18
C THR A 132 -13.59 -15.25 6.05
N LEU A 133 -13.91 -16.51 6.28
CA LEU A 133 -13.94 -17.54 5.25
C LEU A 133 -15.34 -18.09 5.09
N ARG A 134 -15.95 -17.94 3.89
CA ARG A 134 -17.33 -18.40 3.61
C ARG A 134 -18.34 -17.85 4.65
N GLY A 135 -18.15 -16.58 5.06
CA GLY A 135 -19.00 -15.90 6.03
C GLY A 135 -18.76 -16.27 7.50
N LYS A 136 -17.80 -17.12 7.82
CA LYS A 136 -17.42 -17.48 9.18
C LYS A 136 -16.15 -16.75 9.59
N PRO A 137 -16.07 -16.20 10.81
CA PRO A 137 -14.86 -15.55 11.28
C PRO A 137 -13.72 -16.56 11.39
N ILE A 138 -12.54 -16.14 10.96
CA ILE A 138 -11.29 -16.88 11.06
C ILE A 138 -10.19 -15.96 11.57
N ARG A 139 -9.10 -16.53 12.05
CA ARG A 139 -7.84 -15.83 12.25
C ARG A 139 -6.83 -16.29 11.21
N VAL A 140 -6.14 -15.35 10.60
CA VAL A 140 -5.09 -15.59 9.60
C VAL A 140 -3.74 -15.42 10.27
N ARG A 141 -2.78 -16.28 9.92
CA ARG A 141 -1.38 -16.15 10.27
C ARG A 141 -0.50 -16.31 9.05
N PHE A 142 0.42 -15.35 8.83
CA PHE A 142 1.54 -15.53 7.92
C PHE A 142 2.80 -15.81 8.74
N THR A 143 3.60 -16.76 8.27
CA THR A 143 4.90 -17.11 8.87
C THR A 143 5.98 -16.96 7.82
N TRP A 144 6.97 -16.13 8.07
CA TRP A 144 8.22 -16.05 7.31
C TRP A 144 9.34 -16.73 8.09
N SER A 145 10.09 -17.60 7.44
CA SER A 145 11.22 -18.32 8.06
C SER A 145 12.31 -18.64 7.04
N ASN A 146 13.43 -19.16 7.51
CA ASN A 146 14.55 -19.58 6.68
C ASN A 146 15.01 -18.53 5.64
N MET A 147 14.88 -17.24 5.99
CA MET A 147 15.26 -16.13 5.12
C MET A 147 16.77 -16.00 5.05
N THR A 148 17.30 -16.18 3.84
CA THR A 148 18.72 -16.01 3.52
C THR A 148 18.85 -15.09 2.29
N ARG A 149 20.08 -14.86 1.84
CA ARG A 149 20.30 -14.12 0.59
C ARG A 149 19.81 -14.86 -0.65
N THR A 150 19.63 -16.18 -0.59
CA THR A 150 19.29 -17.02 -1.74
C THR A 150 18.00 -17.80 -1.60
N SER A 151 17.43 -17.86 -0.40
CA SER A 151 16.18 -18.60 -0.13
C SER A 151 15.32 -17.89 0.91
N ALA A 152 14.02 -18.22 0.92
CA ALA A 152 13.09 -17.92 1.98
C ALA A 152 11.95 -18.91 1.97
N HIS A 153 11.24 -19.03 3.10
CA HIS A 153 10.06 -19.86 3.26
C HIS A 153 8.91 -19.04 3.84
N TRP A 154 7.72 -19.18 3.29
CA TRP A 154 6.52 -18.52 3.78
C TRP A 154 5.35 -19.49 3.85
N GLU A 155 4.53 -19.33 4.91
CA GLU A 155 3.31 -20.08 5.11
C GLU A 155 2.14 -19.14 5.44
N GLN A 156 0.95 -19.53 4.95
CA GLN A 156 -0.32 -19.03 5.44
C GLN A 156 -1.04 -20.14 6.21
N ALA A 157 -1.57 -19.81 7.36
CA ALA A 157 -2.42 -20.71 8.13
C ALA A 157 -3.71 -20.01 8.58
N PHE A 158 -4.81 -20.76 8.63
CA PHE A 158 -6.10 -20.31 9.15
C PHE A 158 -6.45 -21.03 10.44
N SER A 159 -7.15 -20.31 11.33
CA SER A 159 -7.71 -20.84 12.57
C SER A 159 -9.20 -20.48 12.66
N ALA A 160 -10.03 -21.47 12.91
CA ALA A 160 -11.47 -21.29 13.13
C ALA A 160 -11.85 -21.17 14.62
N ASP A 161 -10.87 -21.25 15.53
CA ASP A 161 -11.08 -21.33 17.00
C ASP A 161 -10.34 -20.22 17.78
N GLY A 162 -10.08 -19.09 17.11
CA GLY A 162 -9.43 -17.93 17.71
C GLY A 162 -7.92 -18.09 17.91
N GLY A 163 -7.28 -18.98 17.16
CA GLY A 163 -5.83 -19.18 17.18
C GLY A 163 -5.36 -20.31 18.09
N LYS A 164 -6.26 -21.19 18.56
CA LYS A 164 -5.89 -22.37 19.37
C LYS A 164 -5.32 -23.47 18.51
N THR A 165 -5.94 -23.72 17.34
CA THR A 165 -5.44 -24.65 16.32
C THR A 165 -5.28 -23.94 14.98
N TRP A 166 -4.35 -24.41 14.14
CA TRP A 166 -4.00 -23.79 12.87
C TRP A 166 -3.90 -24.84 11.78
N GLU A 167 -4.53 -24.54 10.64
CA GLU A 167 -4.37 -25.30 9.39
C GLU A 167 -3.49 -24.50 8.44
N THR A 168 -2.25 -24.98 8.18
CA THR A 168 -1.43 -24.41 7.11
C THR A 168 -2.09 -24.77 5.77
N ASN A 169 -2.38 -23.74 4.97
CA ASN A 169 -3.15 -23.91 3.73
C ASN A 169 -2.52 -23.29 2.49
N TRP A 170 -1.39 -22.59 2.63
CA TRP A 170 -0.56 -22.13 1.55
C TRP A 170 0.89 -22.10 2.00
N VAL A 171 1.77 -22.67 1.19
CA VAL A 171 3.22 -22.69 1.42
C VAL A 171 3.91 -22.16 0.18
N SER A 172 4.96 -21.37 0.36
CA SER A 172 5.77 -20.81 -0.73
C SER A 172 7.25 -20.90 -0.38
N ASP A 173 7.99 -21.61 -1.22
CA ASP A 173 9.44 -21.76 -1.14
C ASP A 173 10.11 -20.89 -2.21
N PHE A 174 10.98 -19.99 -1.78
CA PHE A 174 11.62 -19.00 -2.64
C PHE A 174 13.08 -19.33 -2.89
N GLN A 175 13.52 -19.20 -4.14
CA GLN A 175 14.90 -19.28 -4.58
C GLN A 175 15.26 -18.02 -5.37
N ARG A 176 16.43 -17.41 -5.12
CA ARG A 176 16.91 -16.23 -5.84
C ARG A 176 17.05 -16.52 -7.33
N ALA A 177 16.45 -15.69 -8.18
CA ALA A 177 16.51 -15.86 -9.63
C ALA A 177 17.75 -15.23 -10.24
N GLY A 178 18.27 -15.83 -11.30
CA GLY A 178 19.24 -15.21 -12.20
C GLY A 178 18.51 -14.53 -13.37
N THR A 179 18.63 -13.23 -13.46
CA THR A 179 17.88 -12.23 -14.26
C THR A 179 17.33 -12.57 -15.65
N LYS A 180 16.07 -12.20 -15.95
CA LYS A 180 15.52 -11.35 -17.06
C LYS A 180 14.00 -11.52 -17.30
N HIS A 181 13.27 -10.42 -17.54
CA HIS A 181 11.85 -10.41 -17.92
C HIS A 181 11.53 -9.54 -19.15
N ALA A 182 10.51 -9.95 -19.91
CA ALA A 182 9.96 -9.26 -21.08
C ALA A 182 8.57 -8.67 -20.78
N ARG A 183 8.21 -7.58 -21.44
CA ARG A 183 7.00 -6.78 -21.20
C ARG A 183 5.98 -6.92 -22.30
N SER A 184 4.71 -6.68 -22.00
CA SER A 184 3.65 -6.47 -23.01
C SER A 184 2.67 -5.34 -22.62
N SER A 185 2.11 -4.67 -23.63
CA SER A 185 0.97 -3.74 -23.87
C SER A 185 0.81 -2.44 -23.07
N ALA A 186 0.26 -1.39 -23.78
CA ALA A 186 0.07 -0.02 -23.33
C ALA A 186 -1.14 0.14 -22.41
N HIS A 187 -0.95 0.88 -21.33
CA HIS A 187 -1.97 1.23 -20.35
C HIS A 187 -2.06 2.75 -20.19
N ASP A 188 -3.23 3.21 -19.75
CA ASP A 188 -3.51 4.65 -19.59
C ASP A 188 -2.54 5.38 -18.66
N PHE A 189 -1.92 4.67 -17.70
CA PHE A 189 -0.94 5.23 -16.76
C PHE A 189 0.53 4.98 -17.14
N ASP A 190 0.83 4.45 -18.31
CA ASP A 190 2.23 4.20 -18.74
C ASP A 190 3.06 5.48 -18.79
N PHE A 191 2.42 6.63 -19.01
CA PHE A 191 3.10 7.92 -18.96
C PHE A 191 3.78 8.20 -17.62
N LEU A 192 3.30 7.61 -16.51
CA LEU A 192 3.91 7.80 -15.18
C LEU A 192 5.16 6.94 -14.95
N ILE A 193 5.37 5.87 -15.73
CA ILE A 193 6.51 4.97 -15.53
C ILE A 193 7.82 5.73 -15.65
N GLY A 194 8.71 5.58 -14.65
CA GLY A 194 9.99 6.27 -14.54
C GLY A 194 10.04 7.30 -13.42
N ASN A 195 10.96 8.24 -13.52
CA ASN A 195 11.24 9.23 -12.48
C ASN A 195 10.75 10.62 -12.87
N TRP A 196 10.24 11.34 -11.90
CA TRP A 196 9.62 12.64 -12.08
C TRP A 196 10.03 13.60 -10.97
N GLN A 197 10.35 14.85 -11.37
CA GLN A 197 10.31 16.01 -10.48
C GLN A 197 8.87 16.53 -10.46
N VAL A 198 8.38 16.88 -9.28
CA VAL A 198 6.99 17.28 -9.10
C VAL A 198 6.93 18.58 -8.30
N HIS A 199 6.25 19.59 -8.85
CA HIS A 199 5.94 20.81 -8.13
C HIS A 199 4.50 20.74 -7.62
N HIS A 200 4.31 20.94 -6.32
CA HIS A 200 3.04 20.83 -5.64
C HIS A 200 2.53 22.18 -5.15
N ARG A 201 1.23 22.40 -5.26
CA ARG A 201 0.49 23.47 -4.59
C ARG A 201 -0.67 22.87 -3.82
N GLN A 202 -0.77 23.18 -2.53
CA GLN A 202 -1.80 22.65 -1.65
C GLN A 202 -2.47 23.77 -0.86
N LEU A 203 -3.81 23.79 -0.78
CA LEU A 203 -4.54 24.75 0.05
C LEU A 203 -4.17 24.56 1.52
N LYS A 204 -3.87 25.66 2.22
CA LYS A 204 -3.57 25.64 3.65
C LYS A 204 -4.74 25.13 4.50
N ALA A 205 -5.97 25.50 4.14
CA ALA A 205 -7.18 24.99 4.78
C ALA A 205 -8.18 24.58 3.72
N ARG A 206 -8.67 23.34 3.81
CA ARG A 206 -9.60 22.73 2.84
C ARG A 206 -11.02 22.85 3.33
N LEU A 207 -11.96 23.12 2.42
CA LEU A 207 -13.39 23.30 2.69
C LEU A 207 -13.65 24.38 3.76
N ALA A 208 -12.79 25.40 3.81
CA ALA A 208 -12.84 26.51 4.76
C ALA A 208 -12.86 27.88 4.06
N GLY A 209 -13.07 27.91 2.74
CA GLY A 209 -13.05 29.14 1.94
C GLY A 209 -11.64 29.78 1.84
N SER A 210 -10.59 29.02 2.11
CA SER A 210 -9.21 29.50 2.00
C SER A 210 -8.81 29.72 0.54
N THR A 211 -8.07 30.78 0.29
CA THR A 211 -7.41 31.04 -1.00
C THR A 211 -5.87 30.97 -0.88
N GLU A 212 -5.37 30.64 0.32
CA GLU A 212 -3.93 30.56 0.56
C GLU A 212 -3.39 29.18 0.23
N TRP A 213 -2.33 29.16 -0.58
CA TRP A 213 -1.63 27.95 -1.02
C TRP A 213 -0.25 27.89 -0.35
N ILE A 214 0.19 26.68 -0.05
CA ILE A 214 1.60 26.36 0.17
C ILE A 214 2.15 25.69 -1.09
N GLU A 215 3.37 26.02 -1.45
CA GLU A 215 4.08 25.43 -2.57
C GLU A 215 5.30 24.69 -2.06
N PHE A 216 5.57 23.53 -2.66
CA PHE A 216 6.72 22.71 -2.31
C PHE A 216 7.04 21.77 -3.46
N ASP A 217 8.29 21.31 -3.50
CA ASP A 217 8.75 20.35 -4.49
C ASP A 217 8.66 18.92 -3.96
N GLY A 218 8.78 17.99 -4.87
CA GLY A 218 8.79 16.56 -4.58
C GLY A 218 9.35 15.76 -5.74
N ARG A 219 9.42 14.46 -5.55
CA ARG A 219 9.81 13.50 -6.58
C ARG A 219 8.87 12.32 -6.58
N GLN A 220 8.74 11.69 -7.73
CA GLN A 220 8.00 10.44 -7.86
C GLN A 220 8.81 9.45 -8.69
N SER A 221 8.87 8.20 -8.24
CA SER A 221 9.37 7.08 -9.01
C SER A 221 8.26 6.05 -9.18
N THR A 222 7.97 5.66 -10.42
CA THR A 222 6.88 4.75 -10.74
C THR A 222 7.39 3.51 -11.46
N ARG A 223 6.95 2.34 -11.02
CA ARG A 223 7.25 1.04 -11.63
C ARG A 223 5.97 0.33 -12.06
N PRO A 224 5.97 -0.35 -13.21
CA PRO A 224 4.82 -1.15 -13.63
C PRO A 224 4.70 -2.41 -12.76
N THR A 225 3.47 -2.90 -12.61
CA THR A 225 3.12 -4.16 -11.96
C THR A 225 2.00 -4.83 -12.77
N LEU A 226 1.57 -6.03 -12.37
CA LEU A 226 0.44 -6.75 -12.99
C LEU A 226 0.57 -6.82 -14.53
N ASP A 227 1.79 -7.05 -15.02
CA ASP A 227 2.09 -7.10 -16.46
C ASP A 227 1.70 -5.84 -17.24
N GLY A 228 1.86 -4.67 -16.58
CA GLY A 228 1.46 -3.37 -17.11
C GLY A 228 0.01 -2.98 -16.81
N ALA A 229 -0.84 -3.92 -16.32
CA ALA A 229 -2.20 -3.59 -15.86
C ALA A 229 -2.23 -2.89 -14.49
N GLY A 230 -1.09 -2.51 -13.95
CA GLY A 230 -0.96 -1.76 -12.71
C GLY A 230 0.38 -1.06 -12.60
N ASN A 231 0.50 -0.20 -11.59
CA ASN A 231 1.78 0.40 -11.21
C ASN A 231 1.80 0.80 -9.73
N VAL A 232 3.01 0.96 -9.22
CA VAL A 232 3.28 1.49 -7.88
C VAL A 232 4.18 2.71 -8.03
N SER A 233 3.76 3.81 -7.42
CA SER A 233 4.56 5.04 -7.35
C SER A 233 4.98 5.30 -5.91
N GLU A 234 6.27 5.51 -5.71
CA GLU A 234 6.80 6.13 -4.49
C GLU A 234 6.86 7.64 -4.69
N ASN A 235 6.37 8.38 -3.70
CA ASN A 235 6.26 9.84 -3.72
C ASN A 235 7.03 10.43 -2.55
N TRP A 236 7.85 11.45 -2.82
CA TRP A 236 8.58 12.26 -1.83
C TRP A 236 8.02 13.67 -1.85
N PHE A 237 7.62 14.17 -0.69
CA PHE A 237 7.06 15.51 -0.52
C PHE A 237 7.97 16.33 0.39
N GLU A 238 8.55 17.41 -0.14
CA GLU A 238 9.46 18.31 0.57
C GLU A 238 8.68 19.48 1.22
N VAL A 239 7.58 19.15 1.92
CA VAL A 239 6.75 20.17 2.58
C VAL A 239 7.59 20.88 3.64
N PRO A 240 7.63 22.23 3.67
CA PRO A 240 8.41 22.99 4.65
C PRO A 240 8.11 22.55 6.10
N GLY A 241 9.18 22.17 6.81
CA GLY A 241 9.10 21.72 8.21
C GLY A 241 8.57 20.32 8.45
N ARG A 242 8.16 19.57 7.39
CA ARG A 242 7.62 18.20 7.52
C ARG A 242 7.69 17.42 6.23
N ALA A 243 8.88 17.12 5.74
CA ALA A 243 9.01 16.20 4.60
C ALA A 243 8.41 14.84 4.94
N TYR A 244 7.74 14.20 3.98
CA TYR A 244 7.17 12.87 4.16
C TYR A 244 7.12 12.11 2.84
N ARG A 245 6.77 10.83 2.90
CA ARG A 245 6.63 9.94 1.76
C ARG A 245 5.26 9.30 1.74
N GLY A 246 4.90 8.77 0.57
CA GLY A 246 3.70 7.98 0.41
C GLY A 246 3.76 7.15 -0.85
N VAL A 247 2.91 6.14 -0.92
CA VAL A 247 2.86 5.20 -2.04
C VAL A 247 1.48 5.24 -2.66
N SER A 248 1.43 5.41 -4.00
CA SER A 248 0.21 5.17 -4.77
C SER A 248 0.29 3.80 -5.42
N VAL A 249 -0.73 2.98 -5.24
CA VAL A 249 -0.91 1.72 -5.97
C VAL A 249 -2.05 1.89 -6.95
N ARG A 250 -1.87 1.46 -8.20
CA ARG A 250 -2.90 1.54 -9.24
C ARG A 250 -3.09 0.21 -9.92
N SER A 251 -4.33 -0.15 -10.19
CA SER A 251 -4.69 -1.38 -10.89
C SER A 251 -5.83 -1.14 -11.87
N TYR A 252 -5.77 -1.80 -13.03
CA TYR A 252 -6.77 -1.73 -14.08
C TYR A 252 -7.62 -2.99 -14.10
N ASP A 253 -8.94 -2.82 -14.19
CA ASP A 253 -9.88 -3.89 -14.44
C ASP A 253 -10.34 -3.87 -15.91
N PRO A 254 -9.96 -4.87 -16.73
CA PRO A 254 -10.34 -4.91 -18.13
C PRO A 254 -11.84 -5.16 -18.37
N GLN A 255 -12.57 -5.71 -17.38
CA GLN A 255 -14.01 -5.96 -17.52
C GLN A 255 -14.81 -4.67 -17.40
N SER A 256 -14.58 -3.89 -16.34
CA SER A 256 -15.23 -2.60 -16.14
C SER A 256 -14.56 -1.45 -16.90
N ARG A 257 -13.36 -1.66 -17.41
CA ARG A 257 -12.48 -0.63 -18.03
C ARG A 257 -12.24 0.53 -17.08
N GLN A 258 -12.02 0.24 -15.81
CA GLN A 258 -11.72 1.22 -14.77
C GLN A 258 -10.38 0.95 -14.12
N TRP A 259 -9.76 2.03 -13.66
CA TRP A 259 -8.62 2.00 -12.76
C TRP A 259 -9.11 2.20 -11.32
N ALA A 260 -8.43 1.57 -10.38
CA ALA A 260 -8.52 1.82 -8.95
C ALA A 260 -7.18 2.39 -8.45
N ILE A 261 -7.24 3.38 -7.57
CA ILE A 261 -6.06 4.08 -7.02
C ILE A 261 -6.16 4.05 -5.50
N TRP A 262 -5.18 3.44 -4.83
CA TRP A 262 -5.01 3.44 -3.38
C TRP A 262 -3.86 4.34 -2.97
N TRP A 263 -3.93 4.86 -1.76
CA TRP A 263 -2.88 5.66 -1.16
C TRP A 263 -2.44 5.07 0.18
N LEU A 264 -1.12 4.86 0.34
CA LEU A 264 -0.46 4.57 1.61
C LEU A 264 0.27 5.81 2.08
N ASP A 265 -0.12 6.34 3.23
CA ASP A 265 0.52 7.50 3.84
C ASP A 265 1.70 7.06 4.72
N GLY A 266 2.92 7.48 4.37
CA GLY A 266 4.11 7.13 5.14
C GLY A 266 4.19 7.78 6.53
N ARG A 267 3.29 8.72 6.85
CA ARG A 267 3.16 9.29 8.20
C ARG A 267 2.36 8.41 9.15
N ASP A 268 1.55 7.50 8.57
CA ASP A 268 0.77 6.50 9.30
C ASP A 268 0.76 5.18 8.50
N PRO A 269 1.93 4.51 8.41
CA PRO A 269 2.14 3.42 7.46
C PRO A 269 1.37 2.13 7.79
N ALA A 270 0.88 1.98 9.01
CA ALA A 270 0.12 0.80 9.45
C ALA A 270 -1.40 1.02 9.47
N ARG A 271 -1.88 2.19 9.05
CA ARG A 271 -3.31 2.48 8.92
C ARG A 271 -3.95 1.59 7.83
N PRO A 272 -5.17 1.10 8.01
CA PRO A 272 -5.93 0.50 6.91
C PRO A 272 -6.01 1.45 5.72
N LEU A 273 -5.88 0.93 4.50
CA LEU A 273 -6.02 1.74 3.31
C LEU A 273 -7.49 2.12 3.11
N ASP A 274 -7.72 3.39 2.76
CA ASP A 274 -9.06 3.84 2.39
C ASP A 274 -9.54 3.15 1.10
N PRO A 275 -10.86 3.06 0.86
CA PRO A 275 -11.38 2.58 -0.41
C PRO A 275 -10.76 3.33 -1.58
N PRO A 276 -10.48 2.66 -2.71
CA PRO A 276 -9.78 3.27 -3.82
C PRO A 276 -10.65 4.32 -4.53
N LEU A 277 -10.00 5.37 -5.06
CA LEU A 277 -10.64 6.16 -6.09
C LEU A 277 -10.76 5.32 -7.36
N LYS A 278 -11.95 5.29 -7.97
CA LYS A 278 -12.23 4.56 -9.21
C LYS A 278 -12.58 5.51 -10.35
N GLY A 279 -12.13 5.18 -11.55
CA GLY A 279 -12.39 5.99 -12.72
C GLY A 279 -11.69 5.50 -13.97
N ARG A 280 -11.65 6.34 -15.00
CA ARG A 280 -11.10 6.00 -16.31
C ARG A 280 -10.51 7.22 -16.98
N PHE A 281 -9.75 6.97 -18.04
CA PHE A 281 -9.31 7.99 -18.98
C PHE A 281 -10.32 8.05 -20.15
N GLU A 282 -10.70 9.29 -20.49
CA GLU A 282 -11.39 9.66 -21.72
C GLU A 282 -10.55 10.75 -22.42
N ASN A 283 -10.90 12.03 -22.26
CA ASN A 283 -10.01 13.15 -22.65
C ASN A 283 -9.02 13.50 -21.52
N ALA A 284 -9.36 13.13 -20.29
CA ALA A 284 -8.56 13.25 -19.09
C ALA A 284 -8.83 12.01 -18.20
N GLY A 285 -7.89 11.66 -17.34
CA GLY A 285 -8.11 10.63 -16.33
C GLY A 285 -8.91 11.22 -15.17
N THR A 286 -10.13 10.74 -14.92
CA THR A 286 -10.98 11.25 -13.85
C THR A 286 -11.41 10.12 -12.93
N PHE A 287 -11.20 10.29 -11.61
CA PHE A 287 -11.39 9.27 -10.59
C PHE A 287 -12.12 9.84 -9.40
N TYR A 288 -12.99 9.03 -8.77
CA TYR A 288 -13.82 9.44 -7.64
C TYR A 288 -13.77 8.41 -6.51
N ALA A 289 -13.93 8.90 -5.28
CA ALA A 289 -14.25 8.13 -4.10
C ALA A 289 -15.19 8.94 -3.18
N ASP A 290 -15.96 8.25 -2.37
CA ASP A 290 -16.59 8.85 -1.19
C ASP A 290 -15.61 8.66 0.00
N ASP A 291 -15.49 9.70 0.84
CA ASP A 291 -14.53 9.77 1.93
C ASP A 291 -15.09 10.64 3.08
N THR A 292 -14.32 10.82 4.13
CA THR A 292 -14.64 11.74 5.22
C THR A 292 -13.50 12.75 5.43
N PHE A 293 -13.86 14.00 5.63
CA PHE A 293 -12.92 15.04 5.98
C PHE A 293 -13.37 15.75 7.27
N ASN A 294 -12.55 15.74 8.32
CA ASN A 294 -12.90 16.25 9.65
C ASN A 294 -14.24 15.70 10.17
N GLY A 295 -14.50 14.39 9.97
CA GLY A 295 -15.71 13.70 10.39
C GLY A 295 -16.96 14.00 9.54
N ARG A 296 -16.85 14.75 8.45
CA ARG A 296 -17.96 15.04 7.51
C ARG A 296 -17.79 14.26 6.22
N PRO A 297 -18.85 13.66 5.68
CA PRO A 297 -18.80 13.01 4.39
C PRO A 297 -18.41 14.00 3.29
N ILE A 298 -17.52 13.58 2.42
CA ILE A 298 -17.13 14.32 1.22
C ILE A 298 -17.07 13.37 0.03
N ARG A 299 -17.08 13.93 -1.17
CA ARG A 299 -16.66 13.24 -2.37
C ARG A 299 -15.31 13.76 -2.81
N VAL A 300 -14.39 12.85 -3.14
CA VAL A 300 -13.04 13.17 -3.63
C VAL A 300 -12.99 12.96 -5.13
N ARG A 301 -12.29 13.83 -5.84
CA ARG A 301 -12.01 13.69 -7.27
C ARG A 301 -10.52 13.91 -7.54
N PHE A 302 -9.93 13.01 -8.35
CA PHE A 302 -8.62 13.22 -8.98
C PHE A 302 -8.80 13.45 -10.47
N ILE A 303 -8.01 14.36 -11.03
CA ILE A 303 -7.96 14.60 -12.49
C ILE A 303 -6.50 14.54 -12.93
N TRP A 304 -6.22 13.71 -13.94
CA TRP A 304 -4.98 13.71 -14.70
C TRP A 304 -5.21 14.35 -16.06
N SER A 305 -4.43 15.36 -16.41
CA SER A 305 -4.58 16.14 -17.64
C SER A 305 -3.24 16.60 -18.17
N ARG A 306 -3.22 17.27 -19.33
CA ARG A 306 -2.01 17.83 -19.98
C ARG A 306 -0.86 16.81 -20.06
N ILE A 307 -1.21 15.56 -20.32
CA ILE A 307 -0.26 14.45 -20.36
C ILE A 307 0.53 14.50 -21.66
N THR A 308 1.87 14.50 -21.54
CA THR A 308 2.84 14.39 -22.62
C THR A 308 3.92 13.37 -22.25
N PRO A 309 4.83 12.99 -23.13
CA PRO A 309 5.95 12.13 -22.76
C PRO A 309 6.85 12.68 -21.63
N THR A 310 6.88 13.99 -21.43
CA THR A 310 7.78 14.68 -20.50
C THR A 310 7.08 15.49 -19.42
N SER A 311 5.75 15.60 -19.45
CA SER A 311 4.97 16.35 -18.45
C SER A 311 3.61 15.75 -18.21
N ALA A 312 3.05 16.01 -17.03
CA ALA A 312 1.67 15.71 -16.68
C ALA A 312 1.17 16.69 -15.62
N HIS A 313 -0.14 16.82 -15.51
CA HIS A 313 -0.79 17.66 -14.53
C HIS A 313 -1.82 16.83 -13.75
N TRP A 314 -1.83 16.95 -12.44
CA TRP A 314 -2.78 16.29 -11.56
C TRP A 314 -3.44 17.28 -10.59
N GLU A 315 -4.73 17.06 -10.35
CA GLU A 315 -5.51 17.84 -9.40
C GLU A 315 -6.30 16.92 -8.46
N GLN A 316 -6.41 17.34 -7.19
CA GLN A 316 -7.36 16.83 -6.23
C GLN A 316 -8.40 17.89 -5.90
N ALA A 317 -9.66 17.49 -5.85
CA ALA A 317 -10.74 18.34 -5.39
C ALA A 317 -11.64 17.60 -4.40
N TYR A 318 -12.19 18.36 -3.45
CA TYR A 318 -13.21 17.90 -2.50
C TYR A 318 -14.56 18.53 -2.80
N SER A 319 -15.62 17.75 -2.59
CA SER A 319 -17.01 18.21 -2.66
C SER A 319 -17.73 17.86 -1.36
N PRO A 320 -18.29 18.83 -0.65
CA PRO A 320 -19.08 18.58 0.56
C PRO A 320 -20.57 18.28 0.27
N ASP A 321 -20.99 18.32 -0.99
CA ASP A 321 -22.39 18.28 -1.43
C ASP A 321 -22.71 17.18 -2.47
N GLY A 322 -21.91 16.10 -2.44
CA GLY A 322 -22.09 14.93 -3.31
C GLY A 322 -21.69 15.16 -4.77
N GLY A 323 -20.80 16.14 -5.03
CA GLY A 323 -20.25 16.40 -6.35
C GLY A 323 -20.94 17.55 -7.11
N LYS A 324 -21.79 18.35 -6.46
CA LYS A 324 -22.43 19.53 -7.08
C LYS A 324 -21.46 20.68 -7.19
N THR A 325 -20.67 20.94 -6.12
CA THR A 325 -19.60 21.92 -6.11
C THR A 325 -18.27 21.26 -5.74
N TRP A 326 -17.16 21.83 -6.22
CA TRP A 326 -15.83 21.27 -6.05
C TRP A 326 -14.84 22.35 -5.65
N GLU A 327 -14.06 22.08 -4.60
CA GLU A 327 -12.89 22.86 -4.21
C GLU A 327 -11.63 22.11 -4.63
N THR A 328 -10.91 22.60 -5.65
CA THR A 328 -9.57 22.10 -5.94
C THR A 328 -8.64 22.52 -4.83
N ASN A 329 -8.02 21.56 -4.16
CA ASN A 329 -7.24 21.78 -2.94
C ASN A 329 -5.83 21.22 -2.96
N TRP A 330 -5.45 20.53 -4.03
CA TRP A 330 -4.08 20.10 -4.29
C TRP A 330 -3.87 19.99 -5.79
N VAL A 331 -2.76 20.56 -6.27
CA VAL A 331 -2.33 20.54 -7.67
C VAL A 331 -0.88 20.07 -7.73
N SER A 332 -0.54 19.28 -8.74
CA SER A 332 0.81 18.78 -8.95
C SER A 332 1.16 18.83 -10.42
N ASP A 333 2.26 19.51 -10.74
CA ASP A 333 2.83 19.59 -12.07
C ASP A 333 4.09 18.70 -12.14
N PHE A 334 4.07 17.75 -13.07
CA PHE A 334 5.09 16.73 -13.24
C PHE A 334 6.01 17.09 -14.42
N LYS A 335 7.32 16.92 -14.19
CA LYS A 335 8.36 17.02 -15.21
C LYS A 335 9.23 15.76 -15.15
N ARG A 336 9.35 15.03 -16.26
CA ARG A 336 10.17 13.81 -16.33
C ARG A 336 11.63 14.13 -16.10
N GLU A 337 12.30 13.33 -15.28
CA GLU A 337 13.75 13.36 -15.17
C GLU A 337 14.38 12.77 -16.46
N SER A 338 15.45 13.40 -16.94
CA SER A 338 16.19 13.00 -18.14
C SER A 338 17.07 11.78 -17.91
#